data_865740c6f577317ee968b7c590ed84ce
#
_entry.id   865740c6f577317ee968b7c590ed84ce
#
_cell.length_a   1.000
_cell.length_b   1.000
_cell.length_c   1.000
_cell.angle_alpha   90.00
_cell.angle_beta   90.00
_cell.angle_gamma   90.00
#
_symmetry.space_group_name_H-M   'P 1'
#
loop_
_entity.id
_entity.type
_entity.pdbx_description
1 polymer ?
#
loop_
_entity_poly.entity_id
_entity_poly.type
_entity_poly.pdbx_seq_one_letter_code
_entity_poly.pdbx_strand_id
1 'polypeptide(L)'
;MSPADDDIAPRIRAAVDAGELRGVTAGPVERLGTGESYTAWRIGSGEQARVLRLPRRPPHDLPRSMQAEFEVLRRVPPELGTSAVALETGSDNPLGTPYMVTTHVPGRALRTADWNPRLATALAHQIARLHEALATATAPAPSAAFVPSADEQGEELVTWWGEHHPQTLTDPRVRKLLPTWRRELDRLAPAFETVPTHPLIHGDAVAPNVILGPDGLPRLIDFEWSGLGDTAKDLALIGGRVTGGPWYLPMTPDDVTTFVTEYSRYSRSSRRSRLAQDTGATDLQRLLERREAYELLDRLGNLLYCLSRPGEVRYGRWADELARSLTARLVD
;
A
#
# COMPACT_ATOMS: atom_id res chain seq x y z
N MET A 1 0.49 -3.33 -24.03
CA MET A 1 1.93 -3.05 -24.10
C MET A 1 2.05 -1.73 -24.87
N SER A 2 2.59 -0.69 -24.27
CA SER A 2 2.78 0.58 -24.97
C SER A 2 4.00 0.49 -25.87
N PRO A 3 3.99 1.08 -27.09
CA PRO A 3 5.16 1.10 -27.98
C PRO A 3 6.44 1.68 -27.34
N ALA A 4 6.30 2.55 -26.33
CA ALA A 4 7.41 3.11 -25.59
C ALA A 4 8.13 2.09 -24.67
N ASP A 5 7.50 0.98 -24.32
CA ASP A 5 8.08 -0.03 -23.42
C ASP A 5 9.07 -0.97 -24.14
N ASP A 6 8.90 -1.21 -25.46
CA ASP A 6 9.78 -2.10 -26.23
C ASP A 6 11.10 -1.44 -26.60
N ASP A 7 11.16 -0.11 -26.65
CA ASP A 7 12.36 0.66 -27.01
C ASP A 7 13.35 0.84 -25.82
N ILE A 8 12.87 0.78 -24.57
CA ILE A 8 13.72 1.03 -23.39
C ILE A 8 14.57 -0.20 -23.00
N ALA A 9 14.14 -1.43 -23.27
CA ALA A 9 14.86 -2.64 -22.87
C ALA A 9 16.28 -2.76 -23.46
N PRO A 10 16.52 -2.46 -24.74
CA PRO A 10 17.87 -2.44 -25.31
C PRO A 10 18.77 -1.38 -24.63
N ARG A 11 18.21 -0.21 -24.32
CA ARG A 11 18.95 0.87 -23.62
C ARG A 11 19.34 0.47 -22.20
N ILE A 12 18.45 -0.18 -21.47
CA ILE A 12 18.75 -0.71 -20.14
C ILE A 12 19.89 -1.71 -20.22
N ARG A 13 19.85 -2.67 -21.16
CA ARG A 13 20.92 -3.68 -21.34
C ARG A 13 22.25 -3.01 -21.65
N ALA A 14 22.28 -2.09 -22.64
CA ALA A 14 23.50 -1.39 -23.02
C ALA A 14 24.10 -0.61 -21.84
N ALA A 15 23.29 0.11 -21.07
CA ALA A 15 23.74 0.87 -19.90
C ALA A 15 24.22 -0.04 -18.75
N VAL A 16 23.61 -1.23 -18.56
CA VAL A 16 24.06 -2.25 -17.59
C VAL A 16 25.40 -2.84 -18.01
N ASP A 17 25.56 -3.21 -19.28
CA ASP A 17 26.80 -3.80 -19.83
C ASP A 17 27.94 -2.81 -19.80
N ALA A 18 27.67 -1.52 -20.00
CA ALA A 18 28.64 -0.43 -19.89
C ALA A 18 28.96 -0.03 -18.44
N GLY A 19 28.21 -0.52 -17.42
CA GLY A 19 28.38 -0.13 -16.03
C GLY A 19 27.99 1.31 -15.71
N GLU A 20 27.09 1.90 -16.49
CA GLU A 20 26.71 3.32 -16.42
C GLU A 20 25.52 3.59 -15.49
N LEU A 21 24.84 2.54 -15.00
CA LEU A 21 23.71 2.69 -14.07
C LEU A 21 24.19 2.66 -12.62
N ARG A 22 23.89 3.73 -11.89
CA ARG A 22 24.26 3.84 -10.47
C ARG A 22 23.56 2.76 -9.64
N GLY A 23 24.32 2.07 -8.77
CA GLY A 23 23.79 1.06 -7.84
C GLY A 23 23.42 -0.27 -8.49
N VAL A 24 23.80 -0.48 -9.74
CA VAL A 24 23.57 -1.71 -10.51
C VAL A 24 24.91 -2.33 -10.89
N THR A 25 25.02 -3.65 -10.76
CA THR A 25 26.12 -4.45 -11.30
C THR A 25 25.70 -5.16 -12.58
N ALA A 26 26.66 -5.48 -13.45
CA ALA A 26 26.39 -6.22 -14.68
C ALA A 26 25.68 -7.55 -14.39
N GLY A 27 24.70 -7.90 -15.23
CA GLY A 27 23.94 -9.13 -15.09
C GLY A 27 22.68 -9.17 -15.98
N PRO A 28 21.93 -10.28 -15.93
CA PRO A 28 20.73 -10.43 -16.74
C PRO A 28 19.71 -9.35 -16.42
N VAL A 29 19.03 -8.86 -17.46
CA VAL A 29 17.97 -7.84 -17.40
C VAL A 29 16.65 -8.50 -17.74
N GLU A 30 15.72 -8.49 -16.79
CA GLU A 30 14.39 -9.09 -16.89
C GLU A 30 13.31 -8.09 -16.49
N ARG A 31 12.26 -7.96 -17.30
CA ARG A 31 11.08 -7.15 -16.96
C ARG A 31 10.25 -7.87 -15.90
N LEU A 32 10.05 -7.26 -14.73
CA LEU A 32 9.20 -7.79 -13.67
C LEU A 32 7.72 -7.47 -13.89
N GLY A 33 7.43 -6.26 -14.35
CA GLY A 33 6.05 -5.84 -14.56
C GLY A 33 5.90 -4.36 -14.83
N THR A 34 4.64 -3.97 -14.97
CA THR A 34 4.23 -2.59 -15.19
C THR A 34 3.09 -2.27 -14.24
N GLY A 35 3.33 -1.34 -13.31
CA GLY A 35 2.33 -0.77 -12.40
C GLY A 35 1.68 0.48 -13.00
N GLU A 36 0.94 1.21 -12.18
CA GLU A 36 0.33 2.50 -12.55
C GLU A 36 1.40 3.58 -12.76
N SER A 37 2.37 3.66 -11.86
CA SER A 37 3.38 4.73 -11.83
C SER A 37 4.71 4.33 -12.44
N TYR A 38 5.08 3.05 -12.36
CA TYR A 38 6.41 2.58 -12.78
C TYR A 38 6.37 1.32 -13.64
N THR A 39 7.40 1.20 -14.50
CA THR A 39 7.82 -0.10 -15.07
C THR A 39 9.02 -0.58 -14.27
N ALA A 40 9.00 -1.85 -13.84
CA ALA A 40 10.04 -2.46 -13.02
C ALA A 40 10.84 -3.52 -13.78
N TRP A 41 12.17 -3.46 -13.62
CA TRP A 41 13.14 -4.36 -14.26
C TRP A 41 14.07 -4.95 -13.21
N ARG A 42 14.20 -6.28 -13.17
CA ARG A 42 15.24 -6.95 -12.37
C ARG A 42 16.54 -6.96 -13.14
N ILE A 43 17.62 -6.58 -12.44
CA ILE A 43 18.98 -6.60 -12.97
C ILE A 43 19.84 -7.44 -12.04
N GLY A 44 20.55 -8.40 -12.58
CA GLY A 44 21.35 -9.35 -11.83
C GLY A 44 20.54 -10.51 -11.26
N SER A 45 21.18 -11.30 -10.38
CA SER A 45 20.60 -12.49 -9.76
C SER A 45 21.06 -12.65 -8.29
N GLY A 46 20.38 -13.51 -7.55
CA GLY A 46 20.69 -13.77 -6.13
C GLY A 46 20.53 -12.53 -5.25
N GLU A 47 21.35 -12.41 -4.22
CA GLU A 47 21.30 -11.32 -3.25
C GLU A 47 21.72 -9.96 -3.80
N GLN A 48 22.48 -9.96 -4.89
CA GLN A 48 22.90 -8.74 -5.56
C GLN A 48 21.89 -8.23 -6.60
N ALA A 49 20.80 -8.95 -6.83
CA ALA A 49 19.76 -8.50 -7.73
C ALA A 49 19.20 -7.15 -7.29
N ARG A 50 18.94 -6.29 -8.26
CA ARG A 50 18.35 -4.95 -8.08
C ARG A 50 17.09 -4.82 -8.90
N VAL A 51 16.23 -3.89 -8.49
CA VAL A 51 15.06 -3.50 -9.25
C VAL A 51 15.25 -2.07 -9.72
N LEU A 52 15.31 -1.90 -11.04
CA LEU A 52 15.28 -0.59 -11.70
C LEU A 52 13.81 -0.22 -11.94
N ARG A 53 13.38 0.92 -11.40
CA ARG A 53 12.02 1.47 -11.56
C ARG A 53 12.08 2.72 -12.42
N LEU A 54 11.36 2.69 -13.54
CA LEU A 54 11.25 3.80 -14.48
C LEU A 54 9.85 4.40 -14.40
N PRO A 55 9.70 5.73 -14.21
CA PRO A 55 8.40 6.36 -14.14
C PRO A 55 7.68 6.27 -15.51
N ARG A 56 6.40 6.00 -15.48
CA ARG A 56 5.50 5.98 -16.64
C ARG A 56 4.71 7.27 -16.80
N ARG A 57 4.74 8.08 -15.78
CA ARG A 57 4.04 9.38 -15.69
C ARG A 57 5.05 10.48 -15.46
N PRO A 58 4.73 11.70 -15.82
CA PRO A 58 5.52 12.86 -15.40
C PRO A 58 5.71 12.89 -13.88
N PRO A 59 6.85 13.36 -13.36
CA PRO A 59 7.14 13.33 -11.91
C PRO A 59 6.07 14.01 -11.03
N HIS A 60 5.36 15.02 -11.55
CA HIS A 60 4.29 15.72 -10.82
C HIS A 60 2.96 14.94 -10.74
N ASP A 61 2.80 13.88 -11.55
CA ASP A 61 1.62 13.00 -11.55
C ASP A 61 1.83 11.73 -10.71
N LEU A 62 3.02 11.56 -10.12
CA LEU A 62 3.29 10.47 -9.20
C LEU A 62 2.59 10.72 -7.86
N PRO A 63 2.09 9.68 -7.16
CA PRO A 63 1.47 9.82 -5.84
C PRO A 63 2.38 10.53 -4.84
N ARG A 64 3.67 10.29 -4.97
CA ARG A 64 4.75 10.92 -4.23
C ARG A 64 5.94 11.17 -5.17
N SER A 65 6.70 12.25 -4.92
CA SER A 65 7.93 12.45 -5.67
C SER A 65 8.91 11.29 -5.45
N MET A 66 9.66 10.92 -6.51
CA MET A 66 10.67 9.85 -6.42
C MET A 66 11.67 10.08 -5.28
N GLN A 67 12.06 11.35 -5.03
CA GLN A 67 12.93 11.71 -3.92
C GLN A 67 12.30 11.40 -2.57
N ALA A 68 11.02 11.73 -2.36
CA ALA A 68 10.34 11.49 -1.09
C ALA A 68 10.11 9.99 -0.84
N GLU A 69 9.78 9.20 -1.88
CA GLU A 69 9.73 7.74 -1.79
C GLU A 69 11.11 7.15 -1.46
N PHE A 70 12.16 7.61 -2.14
CA PHE A 70 13.54 7.17 -1.91
C PHE A 70 13.97 7.39 -0.46
N GLU A 71 13.64 8.53 0.14
CA GLU A 71 13.95 8.82 1.55
C GLU A 71 13.21 7.90 2.52
N VAL A 72 12.00 7.46 2.20
CA VAL A 72 11.31 6.43 2.99
C VAL A 72 12.01 5.08 2.83
N LEU A 73 12.31 4.67 1.60
CA LEU A 73 12.98 3.39 1.29
C LEU A 73 14.37 3.27 1.92
N ARG A 74 15.08 4.37 2.16
CA ARG A 74 16.35 4.37 2.92
C ARG A 74 16.20 3.93 4.38
N ARG A 75 14.99 3.97 4.92
CA ARG A 75 14.66 3.63 6.31
C ARG A 75 14.08 2.24 6.46
N VAL A 76 13.67 1.62 5.35
CA VAL A 76 13.10 0.27 5.36
C VAL A 76 14.23 -0.74 5.55
N PRO A 77 14.22 -1.53 6.65
CA PRO A 77 15.16 -2.63 6.83
C PRO A 77 14.98 -3.70 5.73
N PRO A 78 16.06 -4.27 5.19
CA PRO A 78 15.98 -5.25 4.08
C PRO A 78 15.15 -6.48 4.39
N GLU A 79 15.05 -6.87 5.64
CA GLU A 79 14.23 -8.00 6.09
C GLU A 79 12.73 -7.69 6.17
N LEU A 80 12.34 -6.42 6.05
CA LEU A 80 10.94 -5.98 6.07
C LEU A 80 10.40 -5.62 4.68
N GLY A 81 11.26 -5.29 3.75
CA GLY A 81 10.84 -4.91 2.41
C GLY A 81 11.97 -4.48 1.49
N THR A 82 11.59 -3.87 0.40
CA THR A 82 12.56 -3.27 -0.53
C THR A 82 13.20 -2.03 0.09
N SER A 83 14.49 -1.84 -0.18
CA SER A 83 15.27 -0.70 0.34
C SER A 83 15.88 0.10 -0.80
N ALA A 84 16.14 1.39 -0.56
CA ALA A 84 16.76 2.29 -1.53
C ALA A 84 18.22 1.91 -1.83
N VAL A 85 18.62 2.00 -3.11
CA VAL A 85 20.02 1.78 -3.54
C VAL A 85 20.57 3.02 -4.25
N ALA A 86 19.89 3.51 -5.28
CA ALA A 86 20.29 4.70 -6.02
C ALA A 86 19.06 5.43 -6.58
N LEU A 87 19.19 6.73 -6.72
CA LEU A 87 18.19 7.60 -7.35
C LEU A 87 18.88 8.52 -8.35
N GLU A 88 18.28 8.64 -9.52
CA GLU A 88 18.60 9.62 -10.55
C GLU A 88 17.32 10.37 -10.92
N THR A 89 17.30 11.67 -10.63
CA THR A 89 16.12 12.52 -10.85
C THR A 89 16.14 13.28 -12.16
N GLY A 90 17.30 13.35 -12.78
CA GLY A 90 17.50 14.01 -14.08
C GLY A 90 17.31 13.06 -15.26
N SER A 91 17.26 13.61 -16.45
CA SER A 91 17.26 12.88 -17.73
C SER A 91 18.63 12.84 -18.42
N ASP A 92 19.65 13.51 -17.86
CA ASP A 92 21.03 13.47 -18.34
C ASP A 92 21.73 12.21 -17.82
N ASN A 93 21.28 11.07 -18.31
CA ASN A 93 21.76 9.74 -17.95
C ASN A 93 21.54 8.78 -19.14
N PRO A 94 22.14 7.57 -19.16
CA PRO A 94 22.05 6.64 -20.30
C PRO A 94 20.64 6.24 -20.69
N LEU A 95 19.68 6.32 -19.77
CA LEU A 95 18.28 6.00 -20.04
C LEU A 95 17.48 7.19 -20.58
N GLY A 96 17.99 8.44 -20.42
CA GLY A 96 17.31 9.66 -20.83
C GLY A 96 16.01 9.93 -20.06
N THR A 97 15.87 9.34 -18.88
CA THR A 97 14.69 9.48 -18.00
C THR A 97 15.10 9.28 -16.54
N PRO A 98 14.44 9.91 -15.57
CA PRO A 98 14.68 9.60 -14.17
C PRO A 98 14.51 8.10 -13.88
N TYR A 99 15.25 7.59 -12.89
CA TYR A 99 15.10 6.22 -12.44
C TYR A 99 15.44 6.06 -10.95
N MET A 100 14.87 5.02 -10.35
CA MET A 100 15.19 4.59 -8.99
C MET A 100 15.66 3.13 -9.02
N VAL A 101 16.71 2.85 -8.26
CA VAL A 101 17.19 1.47 -8.04
C VAL A 101 16.92 1.09 -6.59
N THR A 102 16.31 -0.06 -6.40
CA THR A 102 16.00 -0.64 -5.10
C THR A 102 16.55 -2.05 -4.99
N THR A 103 16.60 -2.60 -3.77
CA THR A 103 16.89 -4.02 -3.57
C THR A 103 15.78 -4.87 -4.17
N HIS A 104 16.14 -6.03 -4.72
CA HIS A 104 15.17 -7.04 -5.13
C HIS A 104 14.74 -7.86 -3.90
N VAL A 105 13.44 -8.01 -3.70
CA VAL A 105 12.87 -8.90 -2.68
C VAL A 105 12.58 -10.24 -3.33
N PRO A 106 13.32 -11.32 -3.00
CA PRO A 106 13.10 -12.63 -3.59
C PRO A 106 11.80 -13.25 -3.08
N GLY A 107 11.09 -13.93 -3.99
CA GLY A 107 9.83 -14.57 -3.66
C GLY A 107 8.75 -14.35 -4.72
N ARG A 108 7.52 -14.45 -4.30
CA ARG A 108 6.35 -14.20 -5.16
C ARG A 108 5.34 -13.27 -4.48
N ALA A 109 4.61 -12.53 -5.27
CA ALA A 109 3.51 -11.73 -4.73
C ALA A 109 2.49 -12.61 -3.99
N LEU A 110 1.99 -12.08 -2.89
CA LEU A 110 0.97 -12.72 -2.08
C LEU A 110 -0.34 -12.81 -2.88
N ARG A 111 -1.06 -13.91 -2.70
CA ARG A 111 -2.36 -14.16 -3.34
C ARG A 111 -3.43 -14.32 -2.27
N THR A 112 -4.65 -14.04 -2.62
CA THR A 112 -5.80 -14.24 -1.72
C THR A 112 -5.91 -15.67 -1.17
N ALA A 113 -5.53 -16.68 -1.97
CA ALA A 113 -5.51 -18.08 -1.57
C ALA A 113 -4.40 -18.48 -0.58
N ASP A 114 -3.43 -17.60 -0.35
CA ASP A 114 -2.33 -17.88 0.60
C ASP A 114 -2.73 -17.61 2.06
N TRP A 115 -3.89 -16.96 2.29
CA TRP A 115 -4.35 -16.60 3.62
C TRP A 115 -4.49 -17.82 4.53
N ASN A 116 -3.85 -17.76 5.68
CA ASN A 116 -3.94 -18.74 6.75
C ASN A 116 -3.47 -18.11 8.09
N PRO A 117 -3.77 -18.71 9.25
CA PRO A 117 -3.44 -18.12 10.55
C PRO A 117 -1.95 -17.85 10.79
N ARG A 118 -1.04 -18.66 10.23
CA ARG A 118 0.41 -18.42 10.36
C ARG A 118 0.84 -17.21 9.58
N LEU A 119 0.34 -17.06 8.35
CA LEU A 119 0.61 -15.89 7.54
C LEU A 119 0.02 -14.63 8.18
N ALA A 120 -1.19 -14.71 8.77
CA ALA A 120 -1.80 -13.60 9.49
C ALA A 120 -0.89 -13.07 10.60
N THR A 121 -0.37 -13.96 11.45
CA THR A 121 0.56 -13.59 12.52
C THR A 121 1.88 -13.00 11.95
N ALA A 122 2.46 -13.63 10.93
CA ALA A 122 3.69 -13.14 10.31
C ALA A 122 3.50 -11.75 9.68
N LEU A 123 2.40 -11.50 8.99
CA LEU A 123 2.04 -10.19 8.43
C LEU A 123 1.86 -9.13 9.52
N ALA A 124 1.10 -9.45 10.58
CA ALA A 124 0.89 -8.55 11.71
C ALA A 124 2.23 -8.10 12.33
N HIS A 125 3.14 -9.03 12.54
CA HIS A 125 4.47 -8.76 13.09
C HIS A 125 5.34 -7.95 12.11
N GLN A 126 5.33 -8.26 10.82
CA GLN A 126 6.14 -7.52 9.83
C GLN A 126 5.64 -6.09 9.65
N ILE A 127 4.32 -5.86 9.61
CA ILE A 127 3.75 -4.52 9.55
C ILE A 127 4.07 -3.73 10.83
N ALA A 128 3.99 -4.37 12.01
CA ALA A 128 4.35 -3.72 13.27
C ALA A 128 5.84 -3.31 13.31
N ARG A 129 6.75 -4.19 12.86
CA ARG A 129 8.18 -3.89 12.74
C ARG A 129 8.45 -2.77 11.73
N LEU A 130 7.74 -2.77 10.61
CA LEU A 130 7.87 -1.69 9.62
C LEU A 130 7.46 -0.35 10.21
N HIS A 131 6.29 -0.26 10.85
CA HIS A 131 5.85 0.98 11.50
C HIS A 131 6.81 1.44 12.59
N GLU A 132 7.41 0.53 13.36
CA GLU A 132 8.43 0.85 14.35
C GLU A 132 9.70 1.40 13.69
N ALA A 133 10.21 0.74 12.65
CA ALA A 133 11.39 1.19 11.92
C ALA A 133 11.18 2.57 11.28
N LEU A 134 10.00 2.83 10.74
CA LEU A 134 9.66 4.10 10.12
C LEU A 134 9.39 5.22 11.15
N ALA A 135 8.95 4.88 12.36
CA ALA A 135 8.68 5.86 13.44
C ALA A 135 9.97 6.42 14.09
N THR A 136 11.07 5.66 14.10
CA THR A 136 12.35 6.09 14.70
C THR A 136 13.08 7.15 13.88
N ALA A 137 12.63 7.39 12.66
CA ALA A 137 13.16 8.45 11.85
C ALA A 137 12.69 9.81 12.38
N THR A 138 13.60 10.73 12.62
CA THR A 138 13.34 12.15 12.85
C THR A 138 12.68 12.76 11.60
N ALA A 139 11.41 12.44 11.40
CA ALA A 139 10.57 13.33 10.64
C ALA A 139 10.52 14.64 11.43
N PRO A 140 10.63 15.83 10.81
CA PRO A 140 10.32 17.07 11.52
C PRO A 140 9.00 16.82 12.24
N ALA A 141 8.94 17.20 13.53
CA ALA A 141 7.73 16.99 14.32
C ALA A 141 6.55 17.42 13.45
N PRO A 142 5.58 16.54 13.19
CA PRO A 142 4.43 16.98 12.43
C PRO A 142 3.87 18.15 13.24
N SER A 143 3.79 19.31 12.63
CA SER A 143 2.74 20.25 13.02
C SER A 143 1.50 19.39 13.06
N ALA A 144 0.88 19.19 14.22
CA ALA A 144 -0.15 18.21 14.50
C ALA A 144 -0.96 17.91 13.22
N ALA A 145 -0.52 16.92 12.46
CA ALA A 145 -1.19 16.55 11.22
C ALA A 145 -2.48 15.90 11.68
N PHE A 146 -3.53 16.68 11.68
CA PHE A 146 -4.88 16.23 11.96
C PHE A 146 -5.20 15.13 10.95
N VAL A 147 -5.45 13.93 11.42
CA VAL A 147 -6.05 12.89 10.59
C VAL A 147 -7.53 13.19 10.55
N PRO A 148 -8.08 13.51 9.37
CA PRO A 148 -9.51 13.74 9.24
C PRO A 148 -10.31 12.55 9.77
N SER A 149 -11.47 12.77 10.33
CA SER A 149 -12.38 11.72 10.79
C SER A 149 -12.84 10.84 9.61
N ALA A 150 -13.45 9.71 9.88
CA ALA A 150 -13.87 8.78 8.83
C ALA A 150 -14.87 9.40 7.85
N ASP A 151 -15.83 10.15 8.36
CA ASP A 151 -16.85 10.86 7.59
C ASP A 151 -16.24 11.98 6.73
N GLU A 152 -15.32 12.79 7.27
CA GLU A 152 -14.59 13.81 6.52
C GLU A 152 -13.79 13.19 5.36
N GLN A 153 -13.03 12.12 5.60
CA GLN A 153 -12.32 11.38 4.56
C GLN A 153 -13.29 10.80 3.50
N GLY A 154 -14.47 10.35 3.94
CA GLY A 154 -15.51 9.85 3.06
C GLY A 154 -16.06 10.92 2.13
N GLU A 155 -16.34 12.12 2.64
CA GLU A 155 -16.81 13.24 1.83
C GLU A 155 -15.71 13.75 0.87
N GLU A 156 -14.46 13.80 1.29
CA GLU A 156 -13.32 14.11 0.41
C GLU A 156 -13.22 13.11 -0.74
N LEU A 157 -13.33 11.80 -0.45
CA LEU A 157 -13.32 10.75 -1.46
C LEU A 157 -14.45 10.96 -2.48
N VAL A 158 -15.68 11.13 -2.03
CA VAL A 158 -16.84 11.30 -2.91
C VAL A 158 -16.74 12.59 -3.72
N THR A 159 -16.29 13.68 -3.11
CA THR A 159 -16.09 14.96 -3.79
C THR A 159 -15.06 14.83 -4.91
N TRP A 160 -13.90 14.26 -4.61
CA TRP A 160 -12.84 14.05 -5.62
C TRP A 160 -13.32 13.23 -6.81
N TRP A 161 -14.02 12.10 -6.55
CA TRP A 161 -14.58 11.27 -7.62
C TRP A 161 -15.69 11.99 -8.40
N GLY A 162 -16.49 12.82 -7.73
CA GLY A 162 -17.52 13.64 -8.37
C GLY A 162 -16.95 14.68 -9.32
N GLU A 163 -15.80 15.25 -9.00
CA GLU A 163 -15.13 16.24 -9.83
C GLU A 163 -14.38 15.61 -11.02
N HIS A 164 -13.74 14.47 -10.82
CA HIS A 164 -12.85 13.88 -11.83
C HIS A 164 -13.50 12.76 -12.65
N HIS A 165 -14.46 12.01 -12.07
CA HIS A 165 -15.14 10.87 -12.69
C HIS A 165 -16.62 10.80 -12.31
N PRO A 166 -17.44 11.85 -12.57
CA PRO A 166 -18.83 11.96 -12.07
C PRO A 166 -19.73 10.78 -12.46
N GLN A 167 -19.46 10.13 -13.61
CA GLN A 167 -20.21 8.97 -14.08
C GLN A 167 -20.12 7.78 -13.10
N THR A 168 -19.05 7.65 -12.31
CA THR A 168 -18.90 6.54 -11.37
C THR A 168 -19.88 6.65 -10.20
N LEU A 169 -20.17 7.88 -9.74
CA LEU A 169 -21.13 8.13 -8.66
C LEU A 169 -22.59 7.93 -9.11
N THR A 170 -22.86 7.98 -10.41
CA THR A 170 -24.21 7.73 -10.96
C THR A 170 -24.49 6.24 -11.18
N ASP A 171 -23.49 5.37 -11.07
CA ASP A 171 -23.66 3.92 -11.17
C ASP A 171 -24.68 3.42 -10.12
N PRO A 172 -25.68 2.60 -10.52
CA PRO A 172 -26.71 2.11 -9.60
C PRO A 172 -26.16 1.39 -8.36
N ARG A 173 -25.04 0.68 -8.49
CA ARG A 173 -24.38 -0.03 -7.38
C ARG A 173 -23.89 0.97 -6.33
N VAL A 174 -23.20 2.03 -6.77
CA VAL A 174 -22.66 3.09 -5.89
C VAL A 174 -23.81 3.87 -5.25
N ARG A 175 -24.80 4.33 -6.04
CA ARG A 175 -25.95 5.08 -5.53
C ARG A 175 -26.71 4.33 -4.43
N LYS A 176 -26.81 3.02 -4.54
CA LYS A 176 -27.48 2.18 -3.53
C LYS A 176 -26.65 2.06 -2.24
N LEU A 177 -25.33 2.02 -2.35
CA LEU A 177 -24.41 1.84 -1.22
C LEU A 177 -24.22 3.13 -0.41
N LEU A 178 -24.06 4.28 -1.07
CA LEU A 178 -23.62 5.54 -0.46
C LEU A 178 -24.36 5.94 0.81
N PRO A 179 -25.72 5.88 0.90
CA PRO A 179 -26.42 6.32 2.12
C PRO A 179 -26.06 5.48 3.36
N THR A 180 -25.92 4.16 3.20
CA THR A 180 -25.57 3.26 4.31
C THR A 180 -24.08 3.35 4.63
N TRP A 181 -23.23 3.45 3.61
CA TRP A 181 -21.80 3.62 3.76
C TRP A 181 -21.47 4.92 4.54
N ARG A 182 -22.11 6.05 4.24
CA ARG A 182 -21.97 7.29 5.00
C ARG A 182 -22.34 7.12 6.47
N ARG A 183 -23.50 6.52 6.76
CA ARG A 183 -23.92 6.26 8.14
C ARG A 183 -22.92 5.40 8.92
N GLU A 184 -22.29 4.42 8.26
CA GLU A 184 -21.25 3.62 8.91
C GLU A 184 -19.98 4.43 9.19
N LEU A 185 -19.57 5.33 8.29
CA LEU A 185 -18.44 6.23 8.56
C LEU A 185 -18.75 7.20 9.70
N ASP A 186 -19.96 7.79 9.74
CA ASP A 186 -20.42 8.64 10.85
C ASP A 186 -20.35 7.88 12.19
N ARG A 187 -20.76 6.62 12.21
CA ARG A 187 -20.70 5.76 13.39
C ARG A 187 -19.26 5.51 13.86
N LEU A 188 -18.31 5.43 12.94
CA LEU A 188 -16.90 5.13 13.20
C LEU A 188 -16.06 6.40 13.45
N ALA A 189 -16.58 7.59 13.12
CA ALA A 189 -15.86 8.86 13.25
C ALA A 189 -15.28 9.13 14.65
N PRO A 190 -15.98 8.81 15.78
CA PRO A 190 -15.43 9.03 17.11
C PRO A 190 -14.13 8.27 17.41
N ALA A 191 -13.84 7.18 16.70
CA ALA A 191 -12.58 6.44 16.88
C ALA A 191 -11.34 7.24 16.46
N PHE A 192 -11.52 8.30 15.65
CA PHE A 192 -10.45 9.17 15.14
C PHE A 192 -10.11 10.34 16.06
N GLU A 193 -10.95 10.66 17.05
CA GLU A 193 -10.69 11.77 18.01
C GLU A 193 -9.38 11.62 18.77
N THR A 194 -8.88 10.40 18.92
CA THR A 194 -7.68 10.10 19.70
C THR A 194 -6.71 9.20 18.95
N VAL A 195 -6.28 9.61 17.77
CA VAL A 195 -5.19 8.90 17.06
C VAL A 195 -3.87 9.24 17.76
N PRO A 196 -3.18 8.26 18.38
CA PRO A 196 -2.11 8.57 19.33
C PRO A 196 -0.82 9.05 18.65
N THR A 197 -0.57 8.65 17.43
CA THR A 197 0.64 9.01 16.67
C THR A 197 0.39 8.84 15.18
N HIS A 198 1.13 9.62 14.37
CA HIS A 198 1.13 9.52 12.92
C HIS A 198 2.53 9.13 12.44
N PRO A 199 2.93 7.85 12.54
CA PRO A 199 4.18 7.39 11.98
C PRO A 199 4.13 7.45 10.46
N LEU A 200 5.27 7.25 9.81
CA LEU A 200 5.27 6.90 8.40
C LEU A 200 4.64 5.51 8.25
N ILE A 201 3.66 5.40 7.38
CA ILE A 201 2.98 4.16 7.00
C ILE A 201 3.32 3.79 5.56
N HIS A 202 3.05 2.55 5.16
CA HIS A 202 3.22 2.12 3.78
C HIS A 202 2.21 2.82 2.84
N GLY A 203 0.97 2.95 3.27
CA GLY A 203 -0.10 3.66 2.59
C GLY A 203 -0.79 2.88 1.46
N ASP A 204 -0.19 1.77 1.00
CA ASP A 204 -0.73 0.87 -0.03
C ASP A 204 -0.34 -0.60 0.25
N ALA A 205 -0.56 -1.08 1.49
CA ALA A 205 -0.20 -2.42 1.95
C ALA A 205 -1.19 -3.50 1.44
N VAL A 206 -1.45 -3.53 0.15
CA VAL A 206 -2.33 -4.53 -0.50
C VAL A 206 -1.59 -5.83 -0.82
N ALA A 207 -2.30 -6.95 -1.01
CA ALA A 207 -1.68 -8.26 -1.22
C ALA A 207 -0.65 -8.31 -2.37
N PRO A 208 -0.84 -7.68 -3.54
CA PRO A 208 0.18 -7.64 -4.59
C PRO A 208 1.48 -6.94 -4.19
N ASN A 209 1.45 -6.04 -3.22
CA ASN A 209 2.61 -5.31 -2.69
C ASN A 209 3.30 -6.04 -1.53
N VAL A 210 2.91 -7.29 -1.26
CA VAL A 210 3.55 -8.16 -0.29
C VAL A 210 4.20 -9.33 -1.02
N ILE A 211 5.50 -9.49 -0.86
CA ILE A 211 6.27 -10.62 -1.39
C ILE A 211 6.43 -11.67 -0.30
N LEU A 212 5.92 -12.87 -0.54
CA LEU A 212 6.16 -14.03 0.30
C LEU A 212 7.52 -14.63 -0.10
N GLY A 213 8.51 -14.46 0.79
CA GLY A 213 9.86 -14.93 0.57
C GLY A 213 9.98 -16.47 0.61
N PRO A 214 11.12 -17.02 0.16
CA PRO A 214 11.38 -18.46 0.24
C PRO A 214 11.45 -19.00 1.68
N ASP A 215 11.68 -18.11 2.65
CA ASP A 215 11.65 -18.38 4.09
C ASP A 215 10.22 -18.35 4.68
N GLY A 216 9.21 -18.08 3.85
CA GLY A 216 7.81 -17.96 4.25
C GLY A 216 7.46 -16.63 4.94
N LEU A 217 8.40 -15.69 5.03
CA LEU A 217 8.15 -14.37 5.63
C LEU A 217 7.65 -13.37 4.59
N PRO A 218 6.62 -12.58 4.91
CA PRO A 218 6.13 -11.50 4.06
C PRO A 218 7.05 -10.28 4.13
N ARG A 219 7.28 -9.63 2.99
CA ARG A 219 8.05 -8.38 2.85
C ARG A 219 7.31 -7.42 1.94
N LEU A 220 7.34 -6.13 2.27
CA LEU A 220 6.58 -5.12 1.53
C LEU A 220 7.44 -4.49 0.42
N ILE A 221 6.78 -4.19 -0.70
CA ILE A 221 7.35 -3.46 -1.84
C ILE A 221 6.39 -2.32 -2.23
N ASP A 222 6.87 -1.40 -3.06
CA ASP A 222 6.06 -0.32 -3.63
C ASP A 222 5.56 0.73 -2.60
N PHE A 223 6.46 1.57 -2.15
CA PHE A 223 6.25 2.59 -1.12
C PHE A 223 5.79 3.96 -1.69
N GLU A 224 5.28 4.00 -2.90
CA GLU A 224 4.90 5.26 -3.57
C GLU A 224 3.78 6.03 -2.87
N TRP A 225 2.97 5.36 -2.07
CA TRP A 225 1.91 5.96 -1.25
C TRP A 225 2.30 6.18 0.23
N SER A 226 3.55 5.86 0.58
CA SER A 226 4.01 6.01 1.96
C SER A 226 3.94 7.46 2.44
N GLY A 227 3.54 7.66 3.68
CA GLY A 227 3.40 8.99 4.26
C GLY A 227 3.11 8.96 5.75
N LEU A 228 3.01 10.14 6.37
CA LEU A 228 2.48 10.23 7.72
C LEU A 228 1.01 9.79 7.70
N GLY A 229 0.62 8.92 8.63
CA GLY A 229 -0.75 8.43 8.65
C GLY A 229 -1.06 7.57 9.86
N ASP A 230 -2.30 7.09 9.90
CA ASP A 230 -2.76 6.15 10.91
C ASP A 230 -2.37 4.73 10.51
N THR A 231 -1.72 4.00 11.40
CA THR A 231 -1.34 2.59 11.22
C THR A 231 -2.53 1.68 10.91
N ALA A 232 -3.73 2.06 11.36
CA ALA A 232 -4.97 1.35 11.05
C ALA A 232 -5.24 1.22 9.55
N LYS A 233 -4.77 2.19 8.74
CA LYS A 233 -4.89 2.15 7.27
C LYS A 233 -4.16 0.95 6.68
N ASP A 234 -2.90 0.74 6.99
CA ASP A 234 -2.15 -0.41 6.46
C ASP A 234 -2.76 -1.75 6.90
N LEU A 235 -3.31 -1.81 8.13
CA LEU A 235 -4.02 -2.99 8.61
C LEU A 235 -5.34 -3.25 7.86
N ALA A 236 -5.95 -2.22 7.31
CA ALA A 236 -7.18 -2.33 6.51
C ALA A 236 -6.89 -2.74 5.06
N LEU A 237 -5.83 -2.19 4.47
CA LEU A 237 -5.49 -2.40 3.06
C LEU A 237 -5.10 -3.84 2.74
N ILE A 238 -4.44 -4.55 3.66
CA ILE A 238 -4.00 -5.93 3.43
C ILE A 238 -5.14 -6.92 3.21
N GLY A 239 -6.31 -6.67 3.80
CA GLY A 239 -7.45 -7.57 3.66
C GLY A 239 -8.58 -7.22 4.62
N GLY A 240 -9.63 -8.04 4.65
CA GLY A 240 -10.75 -7.84 5.55
C GLY A 240 -12.02 -8.59 5.14
N ARG A 241 -13.14 -8.13 5.68
CA ARG A 241 -14.47 -8.68 5.40
C ARG A 241 -14.96 -8.33 4.00
N VAL A 242 -14.57 -7.17 3.49
CA VAL A 242 -14.89 -6.73 2.13
C VAL A 242 -13.75 -7.08 1.20
N THR A 243 -14.03 -7.94 0.22
CA THR A 243 -13.08 -8.45 -0.75
C THR A 243 -13.54 -8.18 -2.18
N GLY A 244 -12.60 -8.26 -3.12
CA GLY A 244 -12.82 -8.10 -4.56
C GLY A 244 -11.53 -7.73 -5.25
N GLY A 245 -11.37 -8.18 -6.50
CA GLY A 245 -10.12 -8.02 -7.22
C GLY A 245 -8.94 -8.78 -6.58
N PRO A 246 -7.72 -8.44 -6.97
CA PRO A 246 -6.51 -9.13 -6.49
C PRO A 246 -5.94 -8.57 -5.17
N TRP A 247 -6.53 -7.50 -4.63
CA TRP A 247 -5.87 -6.65 -3.63
C TRP A 247 -5.95 -7.17 -2.20
N TYR A 248 -7.05 -7.87 -1.84
CA TYR A 248 -7.44 -8.08 -0.45
C TYR A 248 -7.45 -9.55 -0.05
N LEU A 249 -6.80 -9.85 1.08
CA LEU A 249 -6.92 -11.15 1.72
C LEU A 249 -8.31 -11.29 2.35
N PRO A 250 -9.03 -12.40 2.13
CA PRO A 250 -10.33 -12.62 2.75
C PRO A 250 -10.15 -12.94 4.24
N MET A 251 -10.79 -12.16 5.09
CA MET A 251 -10.74 -12.33 6.55
C MET A 251 -12.15 -12.41 7.12
N THR A 252 -12.38 -13.39 7.97
CA THR A 252 -13.57 -13.43 8.84
C THR A 252 -13.46 -12.34 9.93
N PRO A 253 -14.53 -11.99 10.65
CA PRO A 253 -14.44 -11.08 11.78
C PRO A 253 -13.42 -11.51 12.84
N ASP A 254 -13.32 -12.82 13.09
CA ASP A 254 -12.36 -13.39 14.04
C ASP A 254 -10.93 -13.29 13.53
N ASP A 255 -10.71 -13.49 12.21
CA ASP A 255 -9.39 -13.26 11.58
C ASP A 255 -8.93 -11.81 11.72
N VAL A 256 -9.83 -10.85 11.46
CA VAL A 256 -9.55 -9.41 11.62
C VAL A 256 -9.16 -9.11 13.07
N THR A 257 -9.96 -9.59 14.03
CA THR A 257 -9.70 -9.37 15.46
C THR A 257 -8.36 -9.98 15.87
N THR A 258 -8.08 -11.19 15.44
CA THR A 258 -6.82 -11.89 15.72
C THR A 258 -5.63 -11.15 15.11
N PHE A 259 -5.71 -10.76 13.84
CA PHE A 259 -4.66 -10.05 13.13
C PHE A 259 -4.31 -8.70 13.80
N VAL A 260 -5.32 -7.90 14.13
CA VAL A 260 -5.12 -6.59 14.78
C VAL A 260 -4.62 -6.76 16.23
N THR A 261 -5.07 -7.81 16.93
CA THR A 261 -4.58 -8.13 18.28
C THR A 261 -3.10 -8.52 18.27
N GLU A 262 -2.67 -9.36 17.33
CA GLU A 262 -1.25 -9.74 17.16
C GLU A 262 -0.39 -8.53 16.81
N TYR A 263 -0.84 -7.67 15.90
CA TYR A 263 -0.19 -6.40 15.60
C TYR A 263 -0.02 -5.53 16.86
N SER A 264 -1.11 -5.32 17.59
CA SER A 264 -1.11 -4.49 18.81
C SER A 264 -0.23 -5.07 19.91
N ARG A 265 -0.24 -6.39 20.09
CA ARG A 265 0.61 -7.10 21.07
C ARG A 265 2.08 -6.92 20.73
N TYR A 266 2.47 -7.10 19.48
CA TYR A 266 3.85 -6.96 19.03
C TYR A 266 4.35 -5.53 19.19
N SER A 267 3.56 -4.53 18.73
CA SER A 267 3.91 -3.11 18.84
C SER A 267 4.08 -2.64 20.30
N ARG A 268 3.32 -3.23 21.23
CA ARG A 268 3.48 -2.93 22.67
C ARG A 268 4.71 -3.61 23.30
N SER A 269 5.03 -4.81 22.89
CA SER A 269 6.18 -5.55 23.41
C SER A 269 7.50 -4.93 22.96
N SER A 270 7.57 -4.40 21.75
CA SER A 270 8.77 -3.73 21.23
C SER A 270 8.96 -2.31 21.80
N ARG A 271 7.89 -1.62 22.14
CA ARG A 271 7.92 -0.33 22.87
C ARG A 271 8.21 -0.49 24.35
N ARG A 272 9.02 -1.43 24.78
CA ARG A 272 9.45 -1.62 26.19
C ARG A 272 10.13 -0.36 26.73
N SER A 273 9.39 0.71 26.95
CA SER A 273 9.72 1.78 27.87
C SER A 273 8.55 2.74 28.02
N ARG A 274 8.09 2.84 29.25
CA ARG A 274 7.41 3.99 29.84
C ARG A 274 5.95 4.21 29.47
N LEU A 275 5.09 4.01 30.48
CA LEU A 275 3.70 4.47 30.57
C LEU A 275 2.63 3.63 29.86
N ALA A 276 2.59 2.32 30.10
CA ALA A 276 1.39 1.54 29.80
C ALA A 276 0.74 1.10 31.13
N GLN A 277 -0.09 1.94 31.66
CA GLN A 277 -1.10 1.54 32.63
C GLN A 277 -2.49 1.73 32.00
N ASP A 278 -3.24 0.65 31.95
CA ASP A 278 -4.72 0.56 31.89
C ASP A 278 -5.53 1.05 30.67
N THR A 279 -4.97 1.29 29.49
CA THR A 279 -5.75 1.69 28.30
C THR A 279 -5.92 0.58 27.25
N GLY A 280 -5.39 -0.60 27.51
CA GLY A 280 -5.18 -1.63 26.48
C GLY A 280 -6.41 -2.12 25.70
N ALA A 281 -7.58 -2.24 26.32
CA ALA A 281 -8.79 -2.74 25.64
C ALA A 281 -9.47 -1.64 24.81
N THR A 282 -9.55 -0.42 25.35
CA THR A 282 -10.13 0.74 24.64
C THR A 282 -9.30 1.11 23.41
N ASP A 283 -7.97 1.05 23.52
CA ASP A 283 -7.08 1.34 22.38
C ASP A 283 -7.20 0.29 21.26
N LEU A 284 -7.36 -1.00 21.63
CA LEU A 284 -7.59 -2.05 20.66
C LEU A 284 -8.93 -1.89 19.95
N GLN A 285 -9.99 -1.56 20.69
CA GLN A 285 -11.32 -1.34 20.11
C GLN A 285 -11.30 -0.17 19.13
N ARG A 286 -10.70 0.97 19.50
CA ARG A 286 -10.55 2.12 18.62
C ARG A 286 -9.69 1.83 17.38
N LEU A 287 -8.65 1.01 17.54
CA LEU A 287 -7.83 0.58 16.40
C LEU A 287 -8.64 -0.29 15.42
N LEU A 288 -9.48 -1.19 15.94
CA LEU A 288 -10.39 -2.00 15.13
C LEU A 288 -11.42 -1.13 14.39
N GLU A 289 -12.01 -0.14 15.06
CA GLU A 289 -12.97 0.78 14.47
C GLU A 289 -12.35 1.65 13.38
N ARG A 290 -11.16 2.22 13.61
CA ARG A 290 -10.44 2.98 12.56
C ARG A 290 -10.05 2.08 11.39
N ARG A 291 -9.58 0.87 11.66
CA ARG A 291 -9.28 -0.12 10.62
C ARG A 291 -10.51 -0.43 9.79
N GLU A 292 -11.68 -0.58 10.41
CA GLU A 292 -12.96 -0.81 9.73
C GLU A 292 -13.35 0.37 8.84
N ALA A 293 -13.20 1.60 9.32
CA ALA A 293 -13.44 2.80 8.54
C ALA A 293 -12.53 2.86 7.29
N TYR A 294 -11.22 2.61 7.46
CA TYR A 294 -10.30 2.56 6.33
C TYR A 294 -10.61 1.44 5.34
N GLU A 295 -11.12 0.30 5.82
CA GLU A 295 -11.62 -0.75 4.93
C GLU A 295 -12.78 -0.24 4.06
N LEU A 296 -13.76 0.41 4.65
CA LEU A 296 -14.91 0.96 3.92
C LEU A 296 -14.50 2.08 2.94
N LEU A 297 -13.60 2.98 3.35
CA LEU A 297 -13.07 4.05 2.50
C LEU A 297 -12.34 3.50 1.28
N ASP A 298 -11.40 2.61 1.50
CA ASP A 298 -10.59 2.04 0.42
C ASP A 298 -11.42 1.19 -0.54
N ARG A 299 -12.34 0.36 -0.03
CA ARG A 299 -13.15 -0.53 -0.88
C ARG A 299 -14.13 0.24 -1.77
N LEU A 300 -14.71 1.36 -1.26
CA LEU A 300 -15.48 2.26 -2.12
C LEU A 300 -14.57 2.94 -3.15
N GLY A 301 -13.40 3.43 -2.74
CA GLY A 301 -12.42 4.01 -3.65
C GLY A 301 -12.04 3.07 -4.79
N ASN A 302 -11.76 1.79 -4.47
CA ASN A 302 -11.43 0.78 -5.49
C ASN A 302 -12.63 0.36 -6.36
N LEU A 303 -13.85 0.39 -5.83
CA LEU A 303 -15.06 0.23 -6.65
C LEU A 303 -15.16 1.36 -7.68
N LEU A 304 -15.00 2.61 -7.25
CA LEU A 304 -15.03 3.79 -8.14
C LEU A 304 -13.88 3.76 -9.16
N TYR A 305 -12.69 3.34 -8.73
CA TYR A 305 -11.55 3.11 -9.62
C TYR A 305 -11.83 2.08 -10.71
N CYS A 306 -12.45 0.95 -10.37
CA CYS A 306 -12.85 -0.05 -11.35
C CYS A 306 -13.90 0.49 -12.33
N LEU A 307 -14.88 1.24 -11.83
CA LEU A 307 -15.93 1.84 -12.64
C LEU A 307 -15.43 2.95 -13.58
N SER A 308 -14.33 3.60 -13.25
CA SER A 308 -13.72 4.60 -14.14
C SER A 308 -13.03 3.99 -15.38
N ARG A 309 -12.93 2.65 -15.45
CA ARG A 309 -12.26 1.89 -16.53
C ARG A 309 -13.20 0.92 -17.26
N PRO A 310 -14.30 1.40 -17.86
CA PRO A 310 -15.37 0.54 -18.41
C PRO A 310 -14.93 -0.32 -19.60
N GLY A 311 -13.80 0.02 -20.25
CA GLY A 311 -13.30 -0.71 -21.44
C GLY A 311 -12.55 -2.01 -21.13
N GLU A 312 -12.26 -2.30 -19.85
CA GLU A 312 -11.48 -3.48 -19.47
C GLU A 312 -12.35 -4.48 -18.69
N VAL A 313 -12.58 -5.65 -19.25
CA VAL A 313 -13.45 -6.72 -18.68
C VAL A 313 -13.09 -7.06 -17.23
N ARG A 314 -11.80 -7.08 -16.90
CA ARG A 314 -11.34 -7.39 -15.53
C ARG A 314 -11.89 -6.40 -14.50
N TYR A 315 -11.90 -5.10 -14.81
CA TYR A 315 -12.40 -4.07 -13.88
C TYR A 315 -13.92 -4.15 -13.68
N GLY A 316 -14.67 -4.49 -14.72
CA GLY A 316 -16.11 -4.76 -14.60
C GLY A 316 -16.41 -5.88 -13.59
N ARG A 317 -15.67 -7.01 -13.71
CA ARG A 317 -15.79 -8.13 -12.76
C ARG A 317 -15.41 -7.72 -11.33
N TRP A 318 -14.29 -7.02 -11.15
CA TRP A 318 -13.85 -6.56 -9.82
C TRP A 318 -14.82 -5.55 -9.20
N ALA A 319 -15.41 -4.66 -10.01
CA ALA A 319 -16.47 -3.76 -9.55
C ALA A 319 -17.69 -4.53 -9.03
N ASP A 320 -18.11 -5.59 -9.71
CA ASP A 320 -19.23 -6.44 -9.25
C ASP A 320 -18.90 -7.21 -7.97
N GLU A 321 -17.67 -7.70 -7.83
CA GLU A 321 -17.18 -8.38 -6.62
C GLU A 321 -17.18 -7.41 -5.43
N LEU A 322 -16.58 -6.22 -5.58
CA LEU A 322 -16.53 -5.18 -4.55
C LEU A 322 -17.91 -4.68 -4.14
N ALA A 323 -18.77 -4.39 -5.12
CA ALA A 323 -20.14 -3.91 -4.83
C ALA A 323 -20.96 -4.94 -4.05
N ARG A 324 -20.87 -6.23 -4.40
CA ARG A 324 -21.56 -7.32 -3.67
C ARG A 324 -21.02 -7.46 -2.26
N SER A 325 -19.71 -7.45 -2.09
CA SER A 325 -19.04 -7.62 -0.80
C SER A 325 -19.31 -6.43 0.13
N LEU A 326 -19.25 -5.19 -0.40
CA LEU A 326 -19.65 -3.98 0.34
C LEU A 326 -21.12 -4.02 0.76
N THR A 327 -22.02 -4.45 -0.15
CA THR A 327 -23.45 -4.56 0.17
C THR A 327 -23.68 -5.54 1.31
N ALA A 328 -23.06 -6.72 1.26
CA ALA A 328 -23.17 -7.71 2.32
C ALA A 328 -22.68 -7.13 3.66
N ARG A 329 -21.52 -6.48 3.67
CA ARG A 329 -20.94 -5.89 4.90
C ARG A 329 -21.78 -4.77 5.50
N LEU A 330 -22.48 -3.99 4.67
CA LEU A 330 -23.28 -2.84 5.13
C LEU A 330 -24.71 -3.21 5.57
N VAL A 331 -25.13 -4.44 5.34
CA VAL A 331 -26.45 -4.97 5.76
C VAL A 331 -26.34 -5.79 7.05
N ASP A 332 -25.15 -6.38 7.32
CA ASP A 332 -24.84 -7.09 8.57
C ASP A 332 -24.70 -6.12 9.78
#